data_c7d620a45d9f4e6cf498bc3baa6315ec
#
_entry.id   c7d620a45d9f4e6cf498bc3baa6315ec
#
_cell.length_a   1.000
_cell.length_b   1.000
_cell.length_c   1.000
_cell.angle_alpha   90.00
_cell.angle_beta   90.00
_cell.angle_gamma   90.00
#
_symmetry.space_group_name_H-M   'P 1'
#
loop_
_entity.id
_entity.type
_entity.pdbx_description
1 polymer ?
#
loop_
_entity_poly.entity_id
_entity_poly.type
_entity_poly.pdbx_seq_one_letter_code
_entity_poly.pdbx_strand_id
1 'polypeptide(L)'
;QSTEHIAIDPQPEGKSGIIIRIKDGTKGEQCHIPVIISKSGVTEMVYNDFYVGENCDVDIVAGCGIHNSGCNESRHDGVHTFYIGKNSHVRYSEKHYGEGDGSGTRVMNPTTIVYLDEGASIQMETVQIRGIDSTVRKTKIVCGKDAEAVITERLLTHGKQHAESDMEIELNGEDARGRVISRSVAQDESQQVFHPV
;
A
#
# COMPACT_ATOMS: atom_id res chain seq x y z
N GLN A 1 -4.87 -2.80 17.47
CA GLN A 1 -5.93 -3.24 18.40
C GLN A 1 -7.29 -3.01 17.75
N SER A 2 -8.22 -3.95 17.94
CA SER A 2 -9.62 -3.76 17.52
C SER A 2 -10.28 -2.67 18.37
N THR A 3 -11.25 -1.96 17.79
CA THR A 3 -12.12 -0.99 18.45
C THR A 3 -13.57 -1.50 18.42
N GLU A 4 -14.52 -0.69 18.84
CA GLU A 4 -15.95 -1.02 18.71
C GLU A 4 -16.36 -1.14 17.23
N HIS A 5 -15.75 -0.36 16.35
CA HIS A 5 -16.11 -0.29 14.92
C HIS A 5 -15.11 -0.96 13.99
N ILE A 6 -13.89 -1.26 14.46
CA ILE A 6 -12.83 -1.89 13.67
C ILE A 6 -12.42 -3.21 14.30
N ALA A 7 -12.67 -4.32 13.60
CA ALA A 7 -12.20 -5.65 13.98
C ALA A 7 -10.94 -5.99 13.17
N ILE A 8 -9.95 -6.60 13.83
CA ILE A 8 -8.72 -7.08 13.21
C ILE A 8 -8.57 -8.56 13.58
N ASP A 9 -8.62 -9.40 12.58
CA ASP A 9 -8.55 -10.85 12.68
C ASP A 9 -7.33 -11.38 11.93
N PRO A 10 -6.75 -12.52 12.31
CA PRO A 10 -5.73 -13.17 11.50
C PRO A 10 -6.32 -13.71 10.20
N GLN A 11 -5.50 -13.85 9.16
CA GLN A 11 -5.88 -14.62 7.98
C GLN A 11 -6.15 -16.10 8.33
N PRO A 12 -6.92 -16.83 7.52
CA PRO A 12 -7.11 -18.28 7.69
C PRO A 12 -5.79 -19.03 7.73
N GLU A 13 -5.82 -20.23 8.33
CA GLU A 13 -4.66 -21.10 8.44
C GLU A 13 -3.94 -21.28 7.08
N GLY A 14 -2.62 -21.17 7.10
CA GLY A 14 -1.76 -21.27 5.90
C GLY A 14 -1.57 -19.97 5.12
N LYS A 15 -2.23 -18.87 5.50
CA LYS A 15 -2.05 -17.55 4.87
C LYS A 15 -1.60 -16.53 5.92
N SER A 16 -0.43 -15.93 5.73
CA SER A 16 0.08 -14.85 6.60
C SER A 16 -0.64 -13.55 6.35
N GLY A 17 -0.88 -12.76 7.40
CA GLY A 17 -1.48 -11.43 7.32
C GLY A 17 -2.73 -11.29 8.17
N ILE A 18 -3.50 -10.24 7.91
CA ILE A 18 -4.67 -9.87 8.71
C ILE A 18 -5.87 -9.51 7.84
N ILE A 19 -7.05 -9.63 8.43
CA ILE A 19 -8.31 -9.15 7.87
C ILE A 19 -8.79 -8.01 8.76
N ILE A 20 -9.02 -6.85 8.16
CA ILE A 20 -9.55 -5.67 8.83
C ILE A 20 -10.99 -5.46 8.36
N ARG A 21 -11.93 -5.40 9.30
CA ARG A 21 -13.34 -5.12 9.01
C ARG A 21 -13.76 -3.85 9.73
N ILE A 22 -14.25 -2.88 8.95
CA ILE A 22 -14.74 -1.59 9.42
C ILE A 22 -16.25 -1.58 9.21
N LYS A 23 -16.99 -1.39 10.32
CA LYS A 23 -18.45 -1.39 10.30
C LYS A 23 -19.02 -0.23 9.50
N ASP A 24 -20.23 -0.42 8.95
CA ASP A 24 -20.98 0.64 8.28
C ASP A 24 -21.10 1.89 9.16
N GLY A 25 -21.02 3.05 8.55
CA GLY A 25 -21.16 4.34 9.20
C GLY A 25 -20.01 4.77 10.09
N THR A 26 -18.89 4.02 10.15
CA THR A 26 -17.70 4.40 10.93
C THR A 26 -17.09 5.68 10.40
N LYS A 27 -16.89 6.68 11.28
CA LYS A 27 -16.33 7.99 10.93
C LYS A 27 -15.27 8.45 11.90
N GLY A 28 -14.20 9.04 11.34
CA GLY A 28 -13.13 9.65 12.12
C GLY A 28 -12.24 8.66 12.87
N GLU A 29 -12.33 7.36 12.54
CA GLU A 29 -11.45 6.35 13.10
C GLU A 29 -10.23 6.10 12.20
N GLN A 30 -9.15 5.65 12.82
CA GLN A 30 -7.88 5.40 12.16
C GLN A 30 -7.36 3.99 12.47
N CYS A 31 -6.91 3.29 11.43
CA CYS A 31 -6.28 1.98 11.54
C CYS A 31 -4.79 2.08 11.18
N HIS A 32 -3.91 1.60 12.06
CA HIS A 32 -2.46 1.59 11.84
C HIS A 32 -1.94 0.16 11.69
N ILE A 33 -1.14 -0.08 10.64
CA ILE A 33 -0.56 -1.39 10.31
C ILE A 33 0.96 -1.22 10.12
N PRO A 34 1.74 -1.21 11.21
CA PRO A 34 3.20 -1.20 11.10
C PRO A 34 3.74 -2.60 10.86
N VAL A 35 4.68 -2.74 9.91
CA VAL A 35 5.46 -3.95 9.67
C VAL A 35 6.93 -3.59 9.64
N ILE A 36 7.77 -4.32 10.38
CA ILE A 36 9.21 -4.11 10.39
C ILE A 36 9.92 -5.46 10.31
N ILE A 37 10.69 -5.68 9.25
CA ILE A 37 11.63 -6.78 9.15
C ILE A 37 12.95 -6.32 9.76
N SER A 38 13.38 -6.99 10.84
CA SER A 38 14.59 -6.62 11.60
C SER A 38 15.70 -7.67 11.54
N LYS A 39 15.52 -8.73 10.75
CA LYS A 39 16.50 -9.82 10.61
C LYS A 39 16.97 -9.92 9.17
N SER A 40 18.29 -10.08 8.98
CA SER A 40 18.88 -10.39 7.68
C SER A 40 18.47 -11.77 7.18
N GLY A 41 18.24 -11.91 5.89
CA GLY A 41 17.88 -13.18 5.26
C GLY A 41 16.41 -13.60 5.42
N VAL A 42 15.52 -12.68 5.83
CA VAL A 42 14.10 -12.95 5.92
C VAL A 42 13.39 -12.59 4.62
N THR A 43 12.63 -13.54 4.09
CA THR A 43 11.64 -13.29 3.04
C THR A 43 10.26 -13.47 3.62
N GLU A 44 9.45 -12.42 3.56
CA GLU A 44 8.09 -12.42 4.09
C GLU A 44 7.09 -12.10 2.97
N MET A 45 5.99 -12.85 2.95
CA MET A 45 4.82 -12.59 2.10
C MET A 45 3.60 -12.48 3.01
N VAL A 46 2.90 -11.33 2.95
CA VAL A 46 1.71 -11.09 3.78
C VAL A 46 0.53 -10.62 2.94
N TYR A 47 -0.67 -10.97 3.41
CA TYR A 47 -1.93 -10.60 2.78
C TYR A 47 -2.80 -9.85 3.78
N ASN A 48 -3.10 -8.60 3.50
CA ASN A 48 -3.96 -7.77 4.34
C ASN A 48 -5.22 -7.40 3.56
N ASP A 49 -6.35 -7.92 4.00
CA ASP A 49 -7.64 -7.67 3.37
C ASP A 49 -8.44 -6.68 4.21
N PHE A 50 -8.90 -5.60 3.58
CA PHE A 50 -9.66 -4.51 4.20
C PHE A 50 -11.09 -4.51 3.68
N TYR A 51 -12.03 -4.78 4.55
CA TYR A 51 -13.45 -4.66 4.27
C TYR A 51 -13.98 -3.41 4.95
N VAL A 52 -14.20 -2.36 4.18
CA VAL A 52 -14.77 -1.10 4.65
C VAL A 52 -16.26 -1.10 4.34
N GLY A 53 -17.08 -0.98 5.36
CA GLY A 53 -18.53 -0.94 5.22
C GLY A 53 -19.04 0.27 4.44
N GLU A 54 -20.35 0.45 4.38
CA GLU A 54 -20.98 1.58 3.70
C GLU A 54 -20.95 2.85 4.55
N ASN A 55 -20.95 4.03 3.89
CA ASN A 55 -21.03 5.35 4.53
C ASN A 55 -19.94 5.60 5.58
N CYS A 56 -18.74 5.04 5.39
CA CYS A 56 -17.58 5.25 6.25
C CYS A 56 -16.76 6.48 5.83
N ASP A 57 -15.99 7.03 6.79
CA ASP A 57 -14.95 8.05 6.55
C ASP A 57 -13.78 7.77 7.50
N VAL A 58 -12.72 7.14 6.97
CA VAL A 58 -11.67 6.53 7.79
C VAL A 58 -10.27 6.74 7.20
N ASP A 59 -9.28 6.72 8.10
CA ASP A 59 -7.87 6.76 7.76
C ASP A 59 -7.23 5.38 7.97
N ILE A 60 -6.44 4.92 6.99
CA ILE A 60 -5.65 3.70 7.11
C ILE A 60 -4.19 4.05 6.84
N VAL A 61 -3.33 3.74 7.79
CA VAL A 61 -1.89 4.04 7.71
C VAL A 61 -1.10 2.74 7.77
N ALA A 62 -0.43 2.41 6.67
CA ALA A 62 0.53 1.31 6.61
C ALA A 62 1.95 1.86 6.65
N GLY A 63 2.83 1.17 7.38
CA GLY A 63 4.24 1.50 7.43
C GLY A 63 5.06 0.23 7.34
N CYS A 64 5.83 0.06 6.24
CA CYS A 64 6.69 -1.09 6.04
C CYS A 64 8.14 -0.67 6.08
N GLY A 65 8.92 -1.27 6.98
CA GLY A 65 10.34 -1.01 7.16
C GLY A 65 11.18 -2.28 7.04
N ILE A 66 12.38 -2.16 6.48
CA ILE A 66 13.38 -3.21 6.48
C ILE A 66 14.65 -2.67 7.11
N HIS A 67 15.01 -3.22 8.29
CA HIS A 67 16.31 -3.00 8.92
C HIS A 67 17.20 -4.21 8.64
N ASN A 68 18.24 -4.03 7.81
CA ASN A 68 19.16 -5.10 7.45
C ASN A 68 20.60 -4.76 7.83
N SER A 69 21.09 -5.35 8.90
CA SER A 69 22.49 -5.23 9.35
C SER A 69 23.36 -6.44 8.99
N GLY A 70 22.85 -7.36 8.17
CA GLY A 70 23.56 -8.55 7.73
C GLY A 70 23.94 -8.52 6.25
N CYS A 71 24.38 -9.68 5.75
CA CYS A 71 24.86 -9.82 4.36
C CYS A 71 23.85 -10.49 3.41
N ASN A 72 22.74 -11.02 3.93
CA ASN A 72 21.74 -11.66 3.10
C ASN A 72 20.61 -10.68 2.75
N GLU A 73 19.94 -10.93 1.61
CA GLU A 73 18.75 -10.16 1.21
C GLU A 73 17.65 -10.25 2.27
N SER A 74 17.00 -9.14 2.57
CA SER A 74 15.75 -9.08 3.32
C SER A 74 14.65 -8.55 2.41
N ARG A 75 13.52 -9.28 2.37
CA ARG A 75 12.44 -9.04 1.41
C ARG A 75 11.08 -9.04 2.09
N HIS A 76 10.26 -8.04 1.75
CA HIS A 76 8.87 -7.94 2.16
C HIS A 76 7.98 -7.76 0.93
N ASP A 77 7.12 -8.74 0.70
CA ASP A 77 6.10 -8.69 -0.35
C ASP A 77 4.72 -8.61 0.32
N GLY A 78 4.12 -7.43 0.33
CA GLY A 78 2.80 -7.19 0.91
C GLY A 78 1.72 -7.14 -0.17
N VAL A 79 0.63 -7.87 0.01
CA VAL A 79 -0.57 -7.75 -0.82
C VAL A 79 -1.68 -7.14 0.04
N HIS A 80 -2.14 -5.95 -0.34
CA HIS A 80 -3.21 -5.22 0.32
C HIS A 80 -4.43 -5.18 -0.61
N THR A 81 -5.55 -5.77 -0.17
CA THR A 81 -6.79 -5.76 -0.94
C THR A 81 -7.87 -4.99 -0.18
N PHE A 82 -8.41 -3.96 -0.82
CA PHE A 82 -9.47 -3.11 -0.25
C PHE A 82 -10.79 -3.36 -0.95
N TYR A 83 -11.82 -3.61 -0.17
CA TYR A 83 -13.20 -3.62 -0.59
C TYR A 83 -13.91 -2.46 0.10
N ILE A 84 -14.20 -1.37 -0.63
CA ILE A 84 -14.73 -0.13 -0.06
C ILE A 84 -16.19 -0.02 -0.46
N GLY A 85 -17.07 -0.11 0.54
CA GLY A 85 -18.52 -0.09 0.38
C GLY A 85 -19.06 1.27 -0.05
N LYS A 86 -20.34 1.30 -0.43
CA LYS A 86 -21.03 2.46 -0.99
C LYS A 86 -20.88 3.73 -0.15
N ASN A 87 -20.64 4.86 -0.85
CA ASN A 87 -20.51 6.19 -0.25
C ASN A 87 -19.44 6.27 0.86
N SER A 88 -18.44 5.40 0.85
CA SER A 88 -17.35 5.41 1.82
C SER A 88 -16.12 6.12 1.28
N HIS A 89 -15.44 6.86 2.16
CA HIS A 89 -14.25 7.63 1.85
C HIS A 89 -13.08 7.11 2.66
N VAL A 90 -12.03 6.62 1.98
CA VAL A 90 -10.83 6.09 2.61
C VAL A 90 -9.64 6.95 2.27
N ARG A 91 -8.89 7.40 3.27
CA ARG A 91 -7.55 7.96 3.11
C ARG A 91 -6.53 6.88 3.48
N TYR A 92 -5.77 6.41 2.50
CA TYR A 92 -4.74 5.39 2.70
C TYR A 92 -3.35 5.99 2.53
N SER A 93 -2.54 5.93 3.57
CA SER A 93 -1.13 6.36 3.52
C SER A 93 -0.22 5.16 3.72
N GLU A 94 0.69 4.94 2.78
CA GLU A 94 1.70 3.88 2.85
C GLU A 94 3.12 4.47 2.79
N LYS A 95 3.95 4.12 3.78
CA LYS A 95 5.34 4.57 3.85
C LYS A 95 6.28 3.38 3.85
N HIS A 96 7.25 3.41 2.93
CA HIS A 96 8.30 2.41 2.82
C HIS A 96 9.65 3.02 3.14
N TYR A 97 10.43 2.33 3.97
CA TYR A 97 11.80 2.75 4.27
C TYR A 97 12.70 1.56 4.54
N GLY A 98 13.99 1.74 4.23
CA GLY A 98 15.04 0.79 4.54
C GLY A 98 16.15 1.45 5.34
N GLU A 99 16.77 0.69 6.22
CA GLU A 99 17.94 1.11 6.99
C GLU A 99 18.81 -0.08 7.35
N GLY A 100 19.92 0.19 8.03
CA GLY A 100 20.93 -0.79 8.43
C GLY A 100 22.21 -0.64 7.63
N ASP A 101 23.29 -1.07 8.23
CA ASP A 101 24.69 -0.97 7.73
C ASP A 101 25.19 -2.26 7.08
N GLY A 102 24.33 -3.27 6.96
CA GLY A 102 24.64 -4.52 6.30
C GLY A 102 24.79 -4.40 4.78
N SER A 103 25.51 -5.33 4.18
CA SER A 103 25.69 -5.43 2.73
C SER A 103 24.54 -6.14 2.00
N GLY A 104 23.62 -6.75 2.74
CA GLY A 104 22.46 -7.43 2.18
C GLY A 104 21.43 -6.45 1.63
N THR A 105 20.83 -6.77 0.49
CA THR A 105 19.82 -5.93 -0.17
C THR A 105 18.49 -5.87 0.61
N ARG A 106 17.79 -4.77 0.47
CA ARG A 106 16.45 -4.52 1.00
C ARG A 106 15.48 -4.44 -0.16
N VAL A 107 14.61 -5.44 -0.26
CA VAL A 107 13.65 -5.58 -1.36
C VAL A 107 12.24 -5.46 -0.83
N MET A 108 11.40 -4.64 -1.48
CA MET A 108 10.03 -4.41 -1.08
C MET A 108 9.12 -4.31 -2.30
N ASN A 109 8.25 -5.31 -2.50
CA ASN A 109 7.35 -5.37 -3.64
C ASN A 109 5.88 -5.35 -3.18
N PRO A 110 5.32 -4.17 -2.93
CA PRO A 110 3.94 -4.05 -2.54
C PRO A 110 2.99 -4.23 -3.73
N THR A 111 1.89 -4.93 -3.48
CA THR A 111 0.76 -5.01 -4.41
C THR A 111 -0.47 -4.48 -3.70
N THR A 112 -1.14 -3.49 -4.29
CA THR A 112 -2.37 -2.91 -3.75
C THR A 112 -3.49 -3.06 -4.76
N ILE A 113 -4.60 -3.67 -4.35
CA ILE A 113 -5.80 -3.86 -5.17
C ILE A 113 -6.97 -3.21 -4.44
N VAL A 114 -7.72 -2.36 -5.15
CA VAL A 114 -8.84 -1.61 -4.56
C VAL A 114 -10.08 -1.81 -5.42
N TYR A 115 -11.17 -2.18 -4.77
CA TYR A 115 -12.50 -2.21 -5.36
C TYR A 115 -13.35 -1.13 -4.70
N LEU A 116 -13.79 -0.15 -5.50
CA LEU A 116 -14.66 0.94 -5.07
C LEU A 116 -16.09 0.67 -5.53
N ASP A 117 -17.02 0.54 -4.59
CA ASP A 117 -18.44 0.46 -4.88
C ASP A 117 -19.02 1.85 -5.27
N GLU A 118 -20.30 1.93 -5.57
CA GLU A 118 -21.01 3.16 -5.98
C GLU A 118 -20.77 4.32 -4.99
N GLY A 119 -20.32 5.47 -5.51
CA GLY A 119 -20.05 6.67 -4.73
C GLY A 119 -18.88 6.57 -3.75
N ALA A 120 -18.13 5.47 -3.76
CA ALA A 120 -16.97 5.30 -2.90
C ALA A 120 -15.76 6.07 -3.40
N SER A 121 -14.84 6.43 -2.51
CA SER A 121 -13.59 7.06 -2.89
C SER A 121 -12.38 6.57 -2.10
N ILE A 122 -11.21 6.61 -2.75
CA ILE A 122 -9.93 6.42 -2.10
C ILE A 122 -8.95 7.54 -2.46
N GLN A 123 -8.31 8.11 -1.44
CA GLN A 123 -7.13 8.94 -1.60
C GLN A 123 -5.94 8.14 -1.09
N MET A 124 -5.10 7.68 -2.02
CA MET A 124 -3.94 6.85 -1.73
C MET A 124 -2.67 7.68 -1.83
N GLU A 125 -1.88 7.71 -0.76
CA GLU A 125 -0.56 8.33 -0.74
C GLU A 125 0.50 7.27 -0.47
N THR A 126 1.47 7.13 -1.39
CA THR A 126 2.61 6.23 -1.22
C THR A 126 3.91 7.02 -1.19
N VAL A 127 4.75 6.74 -0.20
CA VAL A 127 6.01 7.45 0.02
C VAL A 127 7.16 6.46 0.19
N GLN A 128 8.16 6.55 -0.68
CA GLN A 128 9.40 5.79 -0.57
C GLN A 128 10.58 6.71 -0.89
N ILE A 129 11.29 7.16 0.13
CA ILE A 129 12.35 8.16 -0.02
C ILE A 129 13.69 7.72 0.54
N ARG A 130 13.81 6.51 1.11
CA ARG A 130 15.05 6.09 1.75
C ARG A 130 15.22 4.58 1.81
N GLY A 131 16.40 4.13 1.40
CA GLY A 131 17.05 2.90 1.82
C GLY A 131 16.46 1.58 1.32
N ILE A 132 15.50 1.59 0.41
CA ILE A 132 15.04 0.39 -0.31
C ILE A 132 15.89 0.27 -1.58
N ASP A 133 16.54 -0.88 -1.75
CA ASP A 133 17.49 -1.11 -2.86
C ASP A 133 16.75 -1.51 -4.13
N SER A 134 15.66 -2.27 -4.01
CA SER A 134 14.79 -2.66 -5.13
C SER A 134 13.33 -2.70 -4.74
N THR A 135 12.47 -2.13 -5.59
CA THR A 135 11.02 -2.21 -5.44
C THR A 135 10.32 -2.40 -6.79
N VAL A 136 9.32 -3.27 -6.80
CA VAL A 136 8.32 -3.37 -7.88
C VAL A 136 6.95 -3.22 -7.23
N ARG A 137 6.37 -2.05 -7.42
CA ARG A 137 5.04 -1.70 -6.90
C ARG A 137 3.97 -1.98 -7.94
N LYS A 138 2.90 -2.64 -7.55
CA LYS A 138 1.72 -2.85 -8.39
C LYS A 138 0.49 -2.30 -7.71
N THR A 139 -0.21 -1.38 -8.38
CA THR A 139 -1.44 -0.78 -7.87
C THR A 139 -2.54 -0.92 -8.91
N LYS A 140 -3.65 -1.52 -8.52
CA LYS A 140 -4.84 -1.64 -9.36
C LYS A 140 -6.06 -1.14 -8.60
N ILE A 141 -6.81 -0.21 -9.20
CA ILE A 141 -8.07 0.30 -8.64
C ILE A 141 -9.18 0.09 -9.65
N VAL A 142 -10.28 -0.51 -9.21
CA VAL A 142 -11.49 -0.71 -9.99
C VAL A 142 -12.58 0.19 -9.45
N CYS A 143 -13.04 1.14 -10.26
CA CYS A 143 -14.03 2.15 -9.87
C CYS A 143 -15.43 1.78 -10.36
N GLY A 144 -16.38 1.65 -9.42
CA GLY A 144 -17.80 1.54 -9.70
C GLY A 144 -18.42 2.87 -10.11
N LYS A 145 -19.74 2.93 -10.18
CA LYS A 145 -20.49 4.15 -10.53
C LYS A 145 -20.21 5.29 -9.55
N ASP A 146 -20.01 6.50 -10.05
CA ASP A 146 -19.72 7.71 -9.28
C ASP A 146 -18.50 7.59 -8.33
N ALA A 147 -17.66 6.56 -8.48
CA ALA A 147 -16.50 6.33 -7.63
C ALA A 147 -15.31 7.21 -8.04
N GLU A 148 -14.46 7.54 -7.07
CA GLU A 148 -13.29 8.39 -7.29
C GLU A 148 -12.02 7.78 -6.70
N ALA A 149 -10.95 7.71 -7.51
CA ALA A 149 -9.63 7.27 -7.09
C ALA A 149 -8.56 8.34 -7.33
N VAL A 150 -7.82 8.71 -6.29
CA VAL A 150 -6.67 9.60 -6.40
C VAL A 150 -5.44 8.89 -5.83
N ILE A 151 -4.42 8.66 -6.66
CA ILE A 151 -3.14 8.10 -6.25
C ILE A 151 -2.09 9.21 -6.26
N THR A 152 -1.40 9.41 -5.15
CA THR A 152 -0.23 10.29 -5.05
C THR A 152 0.98 9.47 -4.67
N GLU A 153 1.98 9.42 -5.55
CA GLU A 153 3.26 8.78 -5.27
C GLU A 153 4.36 9.81 -5.07
N ARG A 154 5.21 9.58 -4.06
CA ARG A 154 6.46 10.31 -3.85
C ARG A 154 7.60 9.30 -3.76
N LEU A 155 8.48 9.32 -4.74
CA LEU A 155 9.56 8.37 -4.91
C LEU A 155 10.90 9.08 -5.06
N LEU A 156 11.86 8.73 -4.20
CA LEU A 156 13.25 9.13 -4.35
C LEU A 156 14.13 7.89 -4.35
N THR A 157 14.98 7.79 -5.38
CA THR A 157 16.00 6.76 -5.48
C THR A 157 17.37 7.40 -5.64
N HIS A 158 18.40 6.74 -5.11
CA HIS A 158 19.80 7.19 -5.20
C HIS A 158 20.75 5.99 -5.30
N GLY A 159 22.05 6.27 -5.59
CA GLY A 159 23.04 5.22 -5.74
C GLY A 159 22.69 4.29 -6.91
N LYS A 160 22.51 3.01 -6.64
CA LYS A 160 22.13 1.97 -7.63
C LYS A 160 20.72 1.41 -7.40
N GLN A 161 19.88 2.12 -6.68
CA GLN A 161 18.53 1.68 -6.39
C GLN A 161 17.68 1.55 -7.65
N HIS A 162 16.78 0.58 -7.64
CA HIS A 162 15.81 0.36 -8.72
C HIS A 162 14.39 0.45 -8.18
N ALA A 163 13.52 1.19 -8.87
CA ALA A 163 12.11 1.26 -8.54
C ALA A 163 11.26 1.19 -9.82
N GLU A 164 10.24 0.34 -9.77
CA GLU A 164 9.23 0.19 -10.80
C GLU A 164 7.85 0.38 -10.18
N SER A 165 7.00 1.19 -10.82
CA SER A 165 5.64 1.45 -10.38
C SER A 165 4.66 1.21 -11.53
N ASP A 166 3.88 0.14 -11.42
CA ASP A 166 2.75 -0.17 -12.29
C ASP A 166 1.47 0.33 -11.63
N MET A 167 0.75 1.26 -12.28
CA MET A 167 -0.49 1.84 -11.74
C MET A 167 -1.61 1.77 -12.77
N GLU A 168 -2.67 1.06 -12.42
CA GLU A 168 -3.85 0.85 -13.26
C GLU A 168 -5.10 1.36 -12.54
N ILE A 169 -5.91 2.18 -13.22
CA ILE A 169 -7.24 2.59 -12.75
C ILE A 169 -8.28 2.23 -13.80
N GLU A 170 -9.13 1.25 -13.50
CA GLU A 170 -10.26 0.86 -14.33
C GLU A 170 -11.50 1.70 -13.98
N LEU A 171 -12.00 2.48 -14.91
CA LEU A 171 -13.21 3.29 -14.75
C LEU A 171 -14.42 2.55 -15.33
N ASN A 172 -14.97 1.59 -14.57
CA ASN A 172 -16.01 0.67 -15.05
C ASN A 172 -17.43 1.22 -14.86
N GLY A 173 -17.62 2.15 -13.94
CA GLY A 173 -18.92 2.75 -13.67
C GLY A 173 -19.14 4.07 -14.38
N GLU A 174 -20.41 4.44 -14.59
CA GLU A 174 -20.82 5.76 -15.06
C GLU A 174 -20.28 6.84 -14.09
N ASP A 175 -19.77 7.96 -14.60
CA ASP A 175 -19.19 9.07 -13.85
C ASP A 175 -18.01 8.73 -12.92
N ALA A 176 -17.40 7.54 -13.07
CA ALA A 176 -16.20 7.18 -12.37
C ALA A 176 -15.02 8.09 -12.74
N ARG A 177 -14.16 8.41 -11.76
CA ARG A 177 -13.03 9.33 -11.93
C ARG A 177 -11.74 8.74 -11.37
N GLY A 178 -10.65 8.95 -12.09
CA GLY A 178 -9.32 8.51 -11.67
C GLY A 178 -8.26 9.57 -11.89
N ARG A 179 -7.32 9.68 -10.95
CA ARG A 179 -6.18 10.58 -11.07
C ARG A 179 -4.92 9.95 -10.47
N VAL A 180 -3.82 10.01 -11.22
CA VAL A 180 -2.49 9.61 -10.74
C VAL A 180 -1.57 10.83 -10.74
N ILE A 181 -0.88 11.05 -9.61
CA ILE A 181 0.11 12.12 -9.42
C ILE A 181 1.40 11.45 -8.95
N SER A 182 2.36 11.23 -9.85
CA SER A 182 3.68 10.73 -9.46
C SER A 182 4.68 11.88 -9.46
N ARG A 183 5.42 11.98 -8.35
CA ARG A 183 6.53 12.92 -8.18
C ARG A 183 7.75 12.14 -7.76
N SER A 184 8.69 12.00 -8.69
CA SER A 184 9.85 11.16 -8.47
C SER A 184 11.15 11.89 -8.80
N VAL A 185 12.21 11.51 -8.07
CA VAL A 185 13.56 12.00 -8.29
C VAL A 185 14.50 10.80 -8.28
N ALA A 186 15.25 10.62 -9.36
CA ALA A 186 16.34 9.64 -9.46
C ALA A 186 17.66 10.37 -9.39
N GLN A 187 18.54 9.92 -8.50
CA GLN A 187 19.90 10.46 -8.34
C GLN A 187 20.94 9.38 -8.62
N ASP A 188 22.15 9.80 -8.98
CA ASP A 188 23.31 8.94 -9.27
C ASP A 188 23.05 7.96 -10.42
N GLU A 189 23.26 6.66 -10.21
CA GLU A 189 23.03 5.57 -11.17
C GLU A 189 21.68 4.87 -10.95
N SER A 190 20.81 5.44 -10.10
CA SER A 190 19.52 4.83 -9.81
C SER A 190 18.55 4.86 -10.99
N GLN A 191 17.63 3.92 -11.02
CA GLN A 191 16.67 3.75 -12.12
C GLN A 191 15.25 3.76 -11.60
N GLN A 192 14.38 4.45 -12.32
CA GLN A 192 12.94 4.45 -12.05
C GLN A 192 12.18 4.18 -13.34
N VAL A 193 11.17 3.32 -13.24
CA VAL A 193 10.26 2.98 -14.34
C VAL A 193 8.83 3.21 -13.85
N PHE A 194 8.01 3.88 -14.65
CA PHE A 194 6.65 4.22 -14.31
C PHE A 194 5.70 3.87 -15.45
N HIS A 195 4.74 2.98 -15.19
CA HIS A 195 3.75 2.49 -16.14
C HIS A 195 2.33 2.83 -15.64
N PRO A 196 1.75 3.99 -16.01
CA PRO A 196 0.36 4.30 -15.73
C PRO A 196 -0.56 3.75 -16.82
N VAL A 197 -1.69 3.16 -16.44
CA VAL A 197 -2.75 2.67 -17.34
C VAL A 197 -4.14 3.13 -16.89
#